data_f03818d2b46b27c8cf65d80e27203d4a
#
_entry.id   f03818d2b46b27c8cf65d80e27203d4a
#
_cell.length_a   1.000
_cell.length_b   1.000
_cell.length_c   1.000
_cell.angle_alpha   90.00
_cell.angle_beta   90.00
_cell.angle_gamma   90.00
#
_symmetry.space_group_name_H-M   'P 1'
#
loop_
_entity.id
_entity.type
_entity.pdbx_description
1 polymer ?
#
loop_
_entity_poly.entity_id
_entity_poly.type
_entity_poly.pdbx_seq_one_letter_code
_entity_poly.pdbx_strand_id
1 'polypeptide(L)'
;FIAYYPHPKSCIYKLNSRKKYQKKDRYVIFHRIVIELLKVAAIVLILLGGNFLLQKDDQMESLPSFQTLYVPAGQRAELILPDSTKVWLNAQPTLTYSHDFGRNERNVELDGGAYFEVAKNKEIPFYVNTETNQVRVVETHFNVCAYRGSNEFTTTLLEGIVDIYAKGSEHSLTRLGVNEVFIFWDGKFRKERFTDFDYLRWKDGLYCFDDTPFNLLLGKLEKYYKVKIVVENPKVLNYRCTGKFKDQDGVEHVLKVIQKDHSFIYSISAEKDSIFIK
;
A
#
# COMPACT_ATOMS: atom_id res chain seq x y z
N PHE A 1 35.82 -97.19 -59.97
CA PHE A 1 35.10 -96.33 -58.98
C PHE A 1 35.72 -94.91 -59.00
N ILE A 2 35.03 -93.95 -59.60
CA ILE A 2 35.46 -92.52 -59.69
C ILE A 2 34.73 -91.77 -58.60
N ALA A 3 35.45 -91.30 -57.61
CA ALA A 3 34.90 -90.42 -56.59
C ALA A 3 34.92 -88.93 -57.10
N TYR A 4 33.76 -88.35 -57.25
CA TYR A 4 33.56 -86.98 -57.64
C TYR A 4 33.74 -86.04 -56.43
N TYR A 5 34.78 -85.23 -56.40
CA TYR A 5 34.96 -84.21 -55.40
C TYR A 5 34.33 -82.90 -55.87
N PRO A 6 33.44 -82.30 -55.15
CA PRO A 6 32.88 -81.03 -55.55
C PRO A 6 33.85 -79.91 -55.23
N HIS A 7 34.00 -78.98 -56.15
CA HIS A 7 34.90 -77.85 -56.17
C HIS A 7 34.55 -76.86 -55.06
N PRO A 8 35.50 -76.32 -54.25
CA PRO A 8 35.26 -75.51 -53.08
C PRO A 8 34.80 -74.03 -53.39
N LYS A 9 34.70 -73.67 -54.67
CA LYS A 9 34.34 -72.27 -55.04
C LYS A 9 32.86 -71.93 -54.85
N SER A 10 31.90 -72.86 -54.78
CA SER A 10 30.49 -72.61 -54.63
C SER A 10 30.10 -72.22 -53.16
N CYS A 11 30.87 -72.65 -52.17
CA CYS A 11 30.57 -72.40 -50.77
C CYS A 11 30.95 -70.94 -50.33
N ILE A 12 31.96 -70.37 -50.96
CA ILE A 12 32.43 -68.97 -50.63
C ILE A 12 31.46 -67.91 -51.13
N TYR A 13 30.82 -68.13 -52.29
CA TYR A 13 29.85 -67.18 -52.83
C TYR A 13 28.52 -67.19 -52.03
N LYS A 14 28.09 -68.25 -51.42
CA LYS A 14 26.90 -68.25 -50.55
C LYS A 14 27.13 -67.57 -49.20
N LEU A 15 28.34 -67.63 -48.66
CA LEU A 15 28.70 -66.95 -47.40
C LEU A 15 28.86 -65.42 -47.57
N ASN A 16 29.39 -65.00 -48.70
CA ASN A 16 29.55 -63.56 -48.99
C ASN A 16 28.18 -62.86 -49.30
N SER A 17 27.25 -63.60 -49.98
CA SER A 17 25.92 -63.08 -50.24
C SER A 17 25.09 -62.91 -48.95
N ARG A 18 25.16 -63.90 -48.01
CA ARG A 18 24.49 -63.79 -46.70
C ARG A 18 25.06 -62.61 -45.84
N LYS A 19 26.35 -62.36 -45.81
CA LYS A 19 26.96 -61.20 -45.10
C LYS A 19 26.57 -59.87 -45.71
N LYS A 20 26.37 -59.78 -47.03
CA LYS A 20 25.95 -58.55 -47.71
C LYS A 20 24.47 -58.23 -47.47
N TYR A 21 23.60 -59.23 -47.38
CA TYR A 21 22.17 -59.11 -47.03
C TYR A 21 22.01 -58.71 -45.55
N GLN A 22 22.68 -59.35 -44.62
CA GLN A 22 22.62 -59.00 -43.21
C GLN A 22 23.12 -57.55 -42.93
N LYS A 23 24.11 -57.03 -43.68
CA LYS A 23 24.59 -55.67 -43.52
C LYS A 23 23.61 -54.65 -44.05
N LYS A 24 22.83 -54.99 -45.10
CA LYS A 24 21.81 -54.11 -45.68
C LYS A 24 20.59 -54.02 -44.77
N ASP A 25 20.16 -55.09 -44.13
CA ASP A 25 19.05 -55.10 -43.20
C ASP A 25 19.38 -54.32 -41.91
N ARG A 26 20.57 -54.44 -41.37
CA ARG A 26 21.03 -53.65 -40.22
C ARG A 26 21.07 -52.17 -40.53
N TYR A 27 21.42 -51.75 -41.73
CA TYR A 27 21.43 -50.36 -42.16
C TYR A 27 20.02 -49.80 -42.27
N VAL A 28 19.09 -50.55 -42.79
CA VAL A 28 17.67 -50.16 -42.90
C VAL A 28 17.01 -50.04 -41.51
N ILE A 29 17.31 -50.97 -40.60
CA ILE A 29 16.80 -50.94 -39.21
C ILE A 29 17.39 -49.73 -38.46
N PHE A 30 18.71 -49.52 -38.61
CA PHE A 30 19.35 -48.37 -38.00
C PHE A 30 18.76 -47.03 -38.49
N HIS A 31 18.55 -46.90 -39.80
CA HIS A 31 17.91 -45.69 -40.37
C HIS A 31 16.47 -45.45 -39.85
N ARG A 32 15.68 -46.50 -39.69
CA ARG A 32 14.34 -46.42 -39.11
C ARG A 32 14.40 -45.94 -37.65
N ILE A 33 15.29 -46.52 -36.85
CA ILE A 33 15.47 -46.09 -35.45
C ILE A 33 15.87 -44.61 -35.37
N VAL A 34 16.82 -44.18 -36.21
CA VAL A 34 17.25 -42.77 -36.24
C VAL A 34 16.11 -41.83 -36.63
N ILE A 35 15.29 -42.20 -37.61
CA ILE A 35 14.11 -41.40 -38.01
C ILE A 35 13.08 -41.30 -36.86
N GLU A 36 12.81 -42.40 -36.13
CA GLU A 36 11.90 -42.35 -35.00
C GLU A 36 12.43 -41.52 -33.85
N LEU A 37 13.74 -41.60 -33.56
CA LEU A 37 14.40 -40.73 -32.59
C LEU A 37 14.35 -39.23 -32.98
N LEU A 38 14.52 -38.91 -34.27
CA LEU A 38 14.39 -37.55 -34.78
C LEU A 38 12.96 -37.00 -34.64
N LYS A 39 11.95 -37.84 -34.86
CA LYS A 39 10.55 -37.44 -34.66
C LYS A 39 10.30 -37.09 -33.17
N VAL A 40 10.75 -37.93 -32.25
CA VAL A 40 10.63 -37.71 -30.82
C VAL A 40 11.35 -36.41 -30.41
N ALA A 41 12.58 -36.21 -30.89
CA ALA A 41 13.35 -35.01 -30.64
C ALA A 41 12.63 -33.76 -31.17
N ALA A 42 12.03 -33.83 -32.37
CA ALA A 42 11.26 -32.73 -32.94
C ALA A 42 10.02 -32.36 -32.08
N ILE A 43 9.29 -33.37 -31.59
CA ILE A 43 8.13 -33.18 -30.71
C ILE A 43 8.57 -32.51 -29.39
N VAL A 44 9.67 -32.97 -28.78
CA VAL A 44 10.22 -32.37 -27.55
C VAL A 44 10.64 -30.93 -27.77
N LEU A 45 11.29 -30.62 -28.90
CA LEU A 45 11.66 -29.25 -29.25
C LEU A 45 10.45 -28.35 -29.48
N ILE A 46 9.38 -28.86 -30.10
CA ILE A 46 8.13 -28.10 -30.27
C ILE A 46 7.46 -27.84 -28.91
N LEU A 47 7.43 -28.83 -28.02
CA LEU A 47 6.85 -28.68 -26.67
C LEU A 47 7.69 -27.68 -25.81
N LEU A 48 9.01 -27.78 -25.85
CA LEU A 48 9.89 -26.87 -25.13
C LEU A 48 9.83 -25.44 -25.72
N GLY A 49 9.85 -25.32 -27.05
CA GLY A 49 9.72 -24.05 -27.75
C GLY A 49 8.35 -23.41 -27.56
N GLY A 50 7.29 -24.24 -27.60
CA GLY A 50 5.92 -23.79 -27.32
C GLY A 50 5.77 -23.28 -25.88
N ASN A 51 6.28 -23.99 -24.88
CA ASN A 51 6.31 -23.51 -23.50
C ASN A 51 7.13 -22.22 -23.34
N PHE A 52 8.26 -22.10 -24.02
CA PHE A 52 9.08 -20.88 -23.97
C PHE A 52 8.37 -19.68 -24.60
N LEU A 53 7.63 -19.88 -25.69
CA LEU A 53 6.86 -18.83 -26.34
C LEU A 53 5.61 -18.45 -25.52
N LEU A 54 4.95 -19.39 -24.86
CA LEU A 54 3.81 -19.15 -23.98
C LEU A 54 4.22 -18.43 -22.68
N GLN A 55 5.41 -18.71 -22.14
CA GLN A 55 5.94 -18.01 -20.96
C GLN A 55 6.42 -16.57 -21.25
N LYS A 56 6.59 -16.20 -22.52
CA LYS A 56 7.07 -14.85 -22.88
C LYS A 56 5.97 -13.81 -22.90
N ASP A 57 4.69 -14.22 -22.91
CA ASP A 57 3.56 -13.27 -22.91
C ASP A 57 3.15 -12.73 -21.53
N ASP A 58 3.66 -13.31 -20.42
CA ASP A 58 3.35 -12.82 -19.08
C ASP A 58 4.25 -11.63 -18.62
N GLN A 59 5.19 -11.19 -19.44
CA GLN A 59 5.89 -9.91 -19.28
C GLN A 59 5.27 -8.80 -20.13
N MET A 60 3.97 -8.70 -20.18
CA MET A 60 3.37 -7.40 -20.31
C MET A 60 3.83 -6.63 -19.07
N GLU A 61 4.75 -5.69 -19.22
CA GLU A 61 5.00 -4.66 -18.22
C GLU A 61 3.64 -4.05 -17.91
N SER A 62 2.97 -4.61 -16.91
CA SER A 62 1.77 -3.99 -16.39
C SER A 62 2.23 -2.62 -15.90
N LEU A 63 1.81 -1.58 -16.59
CA LEU A 63 1.96 -0.21 -16.10
C LEU A 63 1.63 -0.26 -14.62
N PRO A 64 2.46 0.33 -13.75
CA PRO A 64 2.25 0.27 -12.32
C PRO A 64 0.83 0.76 -12.03
N SER A 65 -0.05 -0.21 -11.73
CA SER A 65 -1.44 0.07 -11.40
C SER A 65 -1.48 0.52 -9.96
N PHE A 66 -1.85 1.78 -9.72
CA PHE A 66 -2.04 2.33 -8.39
C PHE A 66 -3.52 2.34 -8.03
N GLN A 67 -3.81 2.02 -6.79
CA GLN A 67 -5.13 2.22 -6.20
C GLN A 67 -5.08 3.49 -5.37
N THR A 68 -6.01 4.41 -5.63
CA THR A 68 -6.11 5.67 -4.91
C THR A 68 -7.47 5.78 -4.25
N LEU A 69 -7.47 6.04 -2.95
CA LEU A 69 -8.65 6.34 -2.17
C LEU A 69 -8.62 7.80 -1.72
N TYR A 70 -9.66 8.54 -2.08
CA TYR A 70 -9.90 9.90 -1.63
C TYR A 70 -11.13 9.94 -0.73
N VAL A 71 -11.03 10.62 0.40
CA VAL A 71 -12.15 10.84 1.33
C VAL A 71 -12.59 12.30 1.25
N PRO A 72 -13.85 12.58 0.90
CA PRO A 72 -14.37 13.94 0.85
C PRO A 72 -14.36 14.65 2.22
N ALA A 73 -14.39 15.99 2.19
CA ALA A 73 -14.57 16.78 3.42
C ALA A 73 -15.82 16.36 4.20
N GLY A 74 -15.70 16.27 5.51
CA GLY A 74 -16.79 15.87 6.40
C GLY A 74 -17.07 14.36 6.41
N GLN A 75 -16.24 13.56 5.75
CA GLN A 75 -16.35 12.10 5.76
C GLN A 75 -15.08 11.47 6.34
N ARG A 76 -15.19 10.22 6.73
CA ARG A 76 -14.10 9.36 7.16
C ARG A 76 -14.25 8.01 6.47
N ALA A 77 -13.16 7.31 6.30
CA ALA A 77 -13.18 5.96 5.76
C ALA A 77 -12.30 5.04 6.61
N GLU A 78 -12.73 3.81 6.76
CA GLU A 78 -11.93 2.70 7.25
C GLU A 78 -11.69 1.74 6.09
N LEU A 79 -10.47 1.30 5.91
CA LEU A 79 -10.12 0.31 4.90
C LEU A 79 -9.15 -0.70 5.47
N ILE A 80 -9.16 -1.90 4.87
CA ILE A 80 -8.19 -2.95 5.15
C ILE A 80 -7.35 -3.12 3.89
N LEU A 81 -6.04 -2.91 4.03
CA LEU A 81 -5.08 -3.11 2.94
C LEU A 81 -4.88 -4.61 2.65
N PRO A 82 -4.32 -4.98 1.49
CA PRO A 82 -4.11 -6.38 1.10
C PRO A 82 -3.26 -7.21 2.08
N ASP A 83 -2.42 -6.58 2.89
CA ASP A 83 -1.61 -7.20 3.95
C ASP A 83 -2.33 -7.33 5.29
N SER A 84 -3.62 -7.00 5.36
CA SER A 84 -4.46 -6.93 6.56
C SER A 84 -4.18 -5.74 7.48
N THR A 85 -3.37 -4.78 7.08
CA THR A 85 -3.22 -3.49 7.77
C THR A 85 -4.54 -2.73 7.74
N LYS A 86 -5.00 -2.25 8.91
CA LYS A 86 -6.17 -1.39 9.00
C LYS A 86 -5.76 0.06 8.96
N VAL A 87 -6.50 0.85 8.20
CA VAL A 87 -6.25 2.28 8.03
C VAL A 87 -7.56 3.04 8.21
N TRP A 88 -7.56 4.02 9.13
CA TRP A 88 -8.62 5.00 9.24
C TRP A 88 -8.15 6.30 8.62
N LEU A 89 -8.91 6.79 7.68
CA LEU A 89 -8.66 8.03 6.97
C LEU A 89 -9.55 9.14 7.54
N ASN A 90 -8.93 10.26 7.93
CA ASN A 90 -9.64 11.44 8.44
C ASN A 90 -10.26 12.23 7.27
N ALA A 91 -10.78 13.43 7.51
CA ALA A 91 -11.35 14.27 6.46
C ALA A 91 -10.29 14.72 5.43
N GLN A 92 -10.61 14.58 4.14
CA GLN A 92 -9.83 15.02 2.98
C GLN A 92 -8.44 14.39 2.77
N PRO A 93 -8.16 13.15 3.18
CA PRO A 93 -6.93 12.51 2.80
C PRO A 93 -7.03 11.87 1.42
N THR A 94 -5.86 11.70 0.81
CA THR A 94 -5.64 10.82 -0.33
C THR A 94 -4.63 9.75 0.07
N LEU A 95 -4.98 8.49 -0.05
CA LEU A 95 -4.11 7.35 0.16
C LEU A 95 -3.93 6.61 -1.15
N THR A 96 -2.68 6.38 -1.55
CA THR A 96 -2.35 5.66 -2.79
C THR A 96 -1.37 4.54 -2.49
N TYR A 97 -1.58 3.37 -3.09
CA TYR A 97 -0.67 2.22 -3.00
C TYR A 97 -0.64 1.42 -4.30
N SER A 98 0.43 0.67 -4.54
CA SER A 98 0.59 -0.11 -5.77
C SER A 98 -0.28 -1.36 -5.78
N HIS A 99 -0.55 -1.92 -6.96
CA HIS A 99 -1.23 -3.21 -7.11
C HIS A 99 -0.44 -4.38 -6.49
N ASP A 100 0.89 -4.26 -6.43
CA ASP A 100 1.79 -5.26 -5.86
C ASP A 100 2.02 -5.09 -4.36
N PHE A 101 1.27 -4.16 -3.74
CA PHE A 101 1.30 -3.94 -2.29
C PHE A 101 1.06 -5.24 -1.52
N GLY A 102 1.91 -5.50 -0.53
CA GLY A 102 1.86 -6.70 0.32
C GLY A 102 2.60 -7.92 -0.25
N ARG A 103 3.01 -7.91 -1.53
CA ARG A 103 3.80 -8.98 -2.16
C ARG A 103 5.29 -8.72 -2.06
N ASN A 104 5.75 -7.62 -2.67
CA ASN A 104 7.17 -7.24 -2.73
C ASN A 104 7.48 -6.00 -1.90
N GLU A 105 6.48 -5.17 -1.65
CA GLU A 105 6.59 -3.91 -0.92
C GLU A 105 5.31 -3.61 -0.13
N ARG A 106 5.43 -2.79 0.90
CA ARG A 106 4.31 -2.26 1.68
C ARG A 106 4.42 -0.74 1.78
N ASN A 107 4.36 -0.10 0.60
CA ASN A 107 4.49 1.35 0.47
C ASN A 107 3.13 1.99 0.23
N VAL A 108 2.81 3.01 1.01
CA VAL A 108 1.66 3.89 0.76
C VAL A 108 2.12 5.33 0.65
N GLU A 109 1.50 6.09 -0.26
CA GLU A 109 1.63 7.55 -0.34
C GLU A 109 0.42 8.16 0.38
N LEU A 110 0.68 9.05 1.33
CA LEU A 110 -0.35 9.73 2.11
C LEU A 110 -0.26 11.24 1.93
N ASP A 111 -1.40 11.84 1.58
CA ASP A 111 -1.65 13.26 1.67
C ASP A 111 -2.85 13.47 2.61
N GLY A 112 -2.62 13.95 3.82
CA GLY A 112 -3.67 14.14 4.82
C GLY A 112 -3.43 13.45 6.16
N GLY A 113 -4.52 13.15 6.86
CA GLY A 113 -4.51 12.49 8.17
C GLY A 113 -4.94 11.03 8.10
N ALA A 114 -4.14 10.12 8.68
CA ALA A 114 -4.46 8.70 8.76
C ALA A 114 -3.94 8.06 10.05
N TYR A 115 -4.71 7.11 10.57
CA TYR A 115 -4.31 6.22 11.66
C TYR A 115 -4.12 4.82 11.10
N PHE A 116 -3.04 4.17 11.48
CA PHE A 116 -2.63 2.86 10.98
C PHE A 116 -2.52 1.84 12.13
N GLU A 117 -3.09 0.67 11.94
CA GLU A 117 -2.80 -0.54 12.69
C GLU A 117 -2.12 -1.53 11.73
N VAL A 118 -0.80 -1.48 11.70
CA VAL A 118 -0.01 -2.21 10.71
C VAL A 118 0.12 -3.68 11.10
N ALA A 119 -0.27 -4.54 10.15
CA ALA A 119 -0.12 -5.98 10.29
C ALA A 119 1.36 -6.38 10.39
N LYS A 120 1.63 -7.35 11.28
CA LYS A 120 2.98 -7.85 11.52
C LYS A 120 3.57 -8.51 10.28
N ASN A 121 4.68 -7.97 9.79
CA ASN A 121 5.53 -8.61 8.78
C ASN A 121 6.96 -8.11 8.96
N LYS A 122 7.85 -9.00 9.46
CA LYS A 122 9.25 -8.66 9.71
C LYS A 122 10.11 -8.65 8.46
N GLU A 123 9.67 -9.33 7.40
CA GLU A 123 10.43 -9.47 6.15
C GLU A 123 10.26 -8.25 5.26
N ILE A 124 9.04 -7.68 5.22
CA ILE A 124 8.72 -6.53 4.38
C ILE A 124 8.24 -5.39 5.29
N PRO A 125 9.08 -4.39 5.61
CA PRO A 125 8.67 -3.21 6.37
C PRO A 125 7.54 -2.43 5.68
N PHE A 126 6.72 -1.74 6.47
CA PHE A 126 5.66 -0.86 5.97
C PHE A 126 6.17 0.58 5.93
N TYR A 127 5.91 1.27 4.84
CA TYR A 127 6.33 2.65 4.64
C TYR A 127 5.11 3.56 4.37
N VAL A 128 5.06 4.68 5.08
CA VAL A 128 4.16 5.79 4.75
C VAL A 128 5.01 6.93 4.20
N ASN A 129 4.82 7.22 2.93
CA ASN A 129 5.49 8.32 2.24
C ASN A 129 4.57 9.54 2.24
N THR A 130 5.10 10.69 2.58
CA THR A 130 4.41 11.97 2.52
C THR A 130 5.17 12.95 1.62
N GLU A 131 4.74 14.20 1.54
CA GLU A 131 5.44 15.21 0.75
C GLU A 131 6.88 15.45 1.24
N THR A 132 7.09 15.48 2.54
CA THR A 132 8.38 15.87 3.19
C THR A 132 9.08 14.73 3.91
N ASN A 133 8.34 13.76 4.42
CA ASN A 133 8.87 12.73 5.30
C ASN A 133 8.43 11.33 4.87
N GLN A 134 9.20 10.33 5.32
CA GLN A 134 8.87 8.92 5.21
C GLN A 134 8.86 8.30 6.61
N VAL A 135 7.85 7.51 6.89
CA VAL A 135 7.70 6.74 8.14
C VAL A 135 7.88 5.26 7.83
N ARG A 136 8.76 4.59 8.56
CA ARG A 136 9.03 3.15 8.44
C ARG A 136 8.62 2.43 9.70
N VAL A 137 7.86 1.35 9.56
CA VAL A 137 7.39 0.51 10.67
C VAL A 137 7.38 -0.98 10.31
N VAL A 138 7.18 -1.85 11.30
CA VAL A 138 7.06 -3.32 11.11
C VAL A 138 5.71 -3.83 11.61
N GLU A 139 5.37 -3.55 12.86
CA GLU A 139 4.14 -3.89 13.57
C GLU A 139 3.87 -2.75 14.52
N THR A 140 2.91 -1.88 14.23
CA THR A 140 2.86 -0.57 14.88
C THR A 140 1.47 0.03 14.78
N HIS A 141 1.02 0.66 15.88
CA HIS A 141 -0.17 1.51 15.91
C HIS A 141 0.27 2.97 15.98
N PHE A 142 -0.01 3.75 14.95
CA PHE A 142 0.44 5.13 14.87
C PHE A 142 -0.48 6.01 14.03
N ASN A 143 -0.40 7.31 14.28
CA ASN A 143 -1.12 8.33 13.51
C ASN A 143 -0.13 9.17 12.73
N VAL A 144 -0.50 9.54 11.51
CA VAL A 144 0.23 10.49 10.66
C VAL A 144 -0.71 11.62 10.26
N CYS A 145 -0.21 12.85 10.30
CA CYS A 145 -0.88 14.03 9.78
C CYS A 145 0.11 14.81 8.92
N ALA A 146 -0.15 14.85 7.60
CA ALA A 146 0.74 15.44 6.61
C ALA A 146 -0.07 15.91 5.39
N TYR A 147 -0.67 17.08 5.49
CA TYR A 147 -1.41 17.66 4.36
C TYR A 147 -0.45 18.38 3.43
N ARG A 148 -0.58 18.10 2.12
CA ARG A 148 0.23 18.74 1.09
C ARG A 148 0.09 20.26 1.12
N GLY A 149 1.22 20.95 0.96
CA GLY A 149 1.26 22.41 1.04
C GLY A 149 1.16 22.98 2.46
N SER A 150 0.97 22.13 3.50
CA SER A 150 1.24 22.53 4.86
C SER A 150 2.71 22.24 5.17
N ASN A 151 3.43 23.16 5.78
CA ASN A 151 4.82 22.93 6.22
C ASN A 151 4.87 22.05 7.48
N GLU A 152 3.78 21.32 7.79
CA GLU A 152 3.62 20.55 9.02
C GLU A 152 3.52 19.06 8.71
N PHE A 153 4.33 18.27 9.42
CA PHE A 153 4.21 16.82 9.47
C PHE A 153 4.22 16.37 10.93
N THR A 154 3.25 15.57 11.32
CA THR A 154 3.16 15.06 12.69
C THR A 154 2.96 13.54 12.65
N THR A 155 3.73 12.82 13.48
CA THR A 155 3.54 11.37 13.69
C THR A 155 3.51 11.07 15.17
N THR A 156 2.50 10.31 15.61
CA THR A 156 2.32 9.90 17.00
C THR A 156 2.31 8.39 17.10
N LEU A 157 3.09 7.84 18.02
CA LEU A 157 3.23 6.40 18.21
C LEU A 157 2.47 5.93 19.46
N LEU A 158 1.59 4.92 19.27
CA LEU A 158 0.83 4.28 20.36
C LEU A 158 1.39 2.91 20.73
N GLU A 159 1.83 2.13 19.74
CA GLU A 159 2.39 0.79 19.96
C GLU A 159 3.46 0.50 18.92
N GLY A 160 4.53 -0.19 19.32
CA GLY A 160 5.62 -0.60 18.44
C GLY A 160 6.77 0.40 18.38
N ILE A 161 7.35 0.56 17.20
CA ILE A 161 8.49 1.44 16.93
C ILE A 161 8.29 2.10 15.56
N VAL A 162 8.57 3.39 15.49
CA VAL A 162 8.55 4.19 14.26
C VAL A 162 9.92 4.77 13.99
N ASP A 163 10.47 4.53 12.80
CA ASP A 163 11.62 5.26 12.28
C ASP A 163 11.15 6.33 11.30
N ILE A 164 11.63 7.56 11.45
CA ILE A 164 11.25 8.71 10.62
C ILE A 164 12.46 9.15 9.80
N TYR A 165 12.25 9.36 8.51
CA TYR A 165 13.25 9.80 7.55
C TYR A 165 12.78 11.11 6.89
N ALA A 166 13.71 11.96 6.48
CA ALA A 166 13.41 12.97 5.49
C ALA A 166 13.20 12.28 4.13
N LYS A 167 12.32 12.78 3.30
CA LYS A 167 12.04 12.19 1.98
C LYS A 167 13.33 12.11 1.15
N GLY A 168 13.61 10.91 0.64
CA GLY A 168 14.82 10.64 -0.15
C GLY A 168 16.12 10.47 0.65
N SER A 169 16.06 10.46 1.99
CA SER A 169 17.22 10.23 2.86
C SER A 169 17.32 8.76 3.27
N GLU A 170 18.52 8.21 3.27
CA GLU A 170 18.81 6.88 3.81
C GLU A 170 19.02 6.90 5.33
N HIS A 171 19.27 8.08 5.91
CA HIS A 171 19.51 8.24 7.35
C HIS A 171 18.23 8.66 8.05
N SER A 172 17.87 7.93 9.12
CA SER A 172 16.70 8.31 9.92
C SER A 172 16.97 9.61 10.70
N LEU A 173 15.97 10.50 10.70
CA LEU A 173 16.00 11.71 11.50
C LEU A 173 15.87 11.37 12.99
N THR A 174 14.98 10.42 13.31
CA THR A 174 14.73 10.00 14.68
C THR A 174 13.95 8.68 14.73
N ARG A 175 13.97 8.06 15.91
CA ARG A 175 13.12 6.92 16.27
C ARG A 175 12.15 7.31 17.37
N LEU A 176 10.88 6.95 17.22
CA LEU A 176 9.86 7.11 18.24
C LEU A 176 9.69 5.83 19.05
N GLY A 177 9.57 5.99 20.35
CA GLY A 177 9.03 5.03 21.29
C GLY A 177 7.56 5.29 21.57
N VAL A 178 6.93 4.36 22.30
CA VAL A 178 5.51 4.46 22.68
C VAL A 178 5.24 5.75 23.44
N ASN A 179 4.12 6.40 23.13
CA ASN A 179 3.68 7.68 23.67
C ASN A 179 4.62 8.86 23.33
N GLU A 180 5.33 8.75 22.22
CA GLU A 180 6.09 9.86 21.68
C GLU A 180 5.43 10.41 20.40
N VAL A 181 5.55 11.72 20.21
CA VAL A 181 5.12 12.46 19.02
C VAL A 181 6.32 13.15 18.39
N PHE A 182 6.42 13.03 17.09
CA PHE A 182 7.33 13.80 16.26
C PHE A 182 6.53 14.89 15.55
N ILE A 183 7.03 16.12 15.65
CA ILE A 183 6.45 17.28 15.02
C ILE A 183 7.54 17.91 14.17
N PHE A 184 7.30 18.02 12.87
CA PHE A 184 8.12 18.74 11.92
C PHE A 184 7.33 19.95 11.44
N TRP A 185 7.92 21.13 11.53
CA TRP A 185 7.33 22.37 11.08
C TRP A 185 8.41 23.33 10.61
N ASP A 186 8.25 23.87 9.41
CA ASP A 186 9.12 24.89 8.81
C ASP A 186 10.61 24.53 8.88
N GLY A 187 10.96 23.32 8.48
CA GLY A 187 12.35 22.83 8.45
C GLY A 187 12.93 22.44 9.82
N LYS A 188 12.20 22.60 10.90
CA LYS A 188 12.60 22.19 12.25
C LYS A 188 11.78 21.03 12.73
N PHE A 189 12.38 20.18 13.55
CA PHE A 189 11.63 19.10 14.19
C PHE A 189 11.84 19.07 15.69
N ARG A 190 10.87 18.53 16.41
CA ARG A 190 10.94 18.23 17.83
C ARG A 190 10.28 16.90 18.12
N LYS A 191 10.73 16.25 19.17
CA LYS A 191 10.16 15.02 19.70
C LYS A 191 9.73 15.26 21.13
N GLU A 192 8.50 14.92 21.45
CA GLU A 192 7.89 15.15 22.76
C GLU A 192 7.15 13.89 23.22
N ARG A 193 6.92 13.76 24.52
CA ARG A 193 5.97 12.79 25.05
C ARG A 193 4.57 13.38 25.04
N PHE A 194 3.61 12.60 24.63
CA PHE A 194 2.21 12.98 24.74
C PHE A 194 1.49 12.07 25.76
N THR A 195 0.54 12.64 26.48
CA THR A 195 -0.23 11.97 27.52
C THR A 195 -1.72 11.99 27.24
N ASP A 196 -2.16 12.83 26.30
CA ASP A 196 -3.54 12.96 25.88
C ASP A 196 -3.79 12.13 24.60
N PHE A 197 -4.55 11.06 24.73
CA PHE A 197 -4.96 10.17 23.61
C PHE A 197 -6.29 10.59 23.01
N ASP A 198 -6.99 11.51 23.61
CA ASP A 198 -8.33 11.90 23.19
C ASP A 198 -8.34 12.48 21.78
N TYR A 199 -7.26 13.14 21.35
CA TYR A 199 -7.18 13.69 19.98
C TYR A 199 -7.15 12.59 18.88
N LEU A 200 -6.86 11.33 19.21
CA LEU A 200 -6.87 10.19 18.28
C LEU A 200 -8.24 9.50 18.20
N ARG A 201 -9.17 9.85 19.09
CA ARG A 201 -10.50 9.22 19.15
C ARG A 201 -11.42 9.62 17.99
N TRP A 202 -10.96 10.51 17.13
CA TRP A 202 -11.66 10.79 15.88
C TRP A 202 -11.89 9.52 15.05
N LYS A 203 -10.99 8.54 15.09
CA LYS A 203 -11.17 7.24 14.41
C LYS A 203 -12.41 6.49 14.95
N ASP A 204 -12.75 6.69 16.21
CA ASP A 204 -13.92 6.09 16.89
C ASP A 204 -15.16 6.99 16.80
N GLY A 205 -15.12 8.04 15.99
CA GLY A 205 -16.22 8.98 15.84
C GLY A 205 -16.39 9.99 16.97
N LEU A 206 -15.33 10.23 17.74
CA LEU A 206 -15.37 11.15 18.87
C LEU A 206 -14.37 12.29 18.66
N TYR A 207 -14.85 13.50 18.57
CA TYR A 207 -14.04 14.71 18.52
C TYR A 207 -13.82 15.22 19.93
N CYS A 208 -12.57 15.24 20.36
CA CYS A 208 -12.17 15.69 21.67
C CYS A 208 -11.36 17.01 21.56
N PHE A 209 -11.74 17.96 22.40
CA PHE A 209 -11.09 19.26 22.52
C PHE A 209 -10.74 19.45 24.00
N ASP A 210 -9.51 19.80 24.29
CA ASP A 210 -9.03 20.12 25.62
C ASP A 210 -8.33 21.47 25.59
N ASP A 211 -8.86 22.41 26.36
CA ASP A 211 -8.38 23.81 26.41
C ASP A 211 -7.98 24.35 25.03
N THR A 212 -8.78 24.00 24.01
CA THR A 212 -8.48 24.30 22.61
C THR A 212 -8.91 25.73 22.29
N PRO A 213 -8.02 26.56 21.69
CA PRO A 213 -8.40 27.88 21.20
C PRO A 213 -9.57 27.80 20.21
N PHE A 214 -10.52 28.71 20.36
CA PHE A 214 -11.77 28.67 19.59
C PHE A 214 -11.57 28.76 18.08
N ASN A 215 -10.61 29.57 17.62
CA ASN A 215 -10.23 29.64 16.22
C ASN A 215 -9.77 28.29 15.65
N LEU A 216 -8.97 27.54 16.42
CA LEU A 216 -8.51 26.20 16.01
C LEU A 216 -9.66 25.18 16.04
N LEU A 217 -10.55 25.28 17.03
CA LEU A 217 -11.74 24.44 17.10
C LEU A 217 -12.65 24.68 15.90
N LEU A 218 -12.93 25.95 15.55
CA LEU A 218 -13.76 26.29 14.38
C LEU A 218 -13.16 25.73 13.08
N GLY A 219 -11.85 25.88 12.86
CA GLY A 219 -11.17 25.32 11.69
C GLY A 219 -11.24 23.79 11.62
N LYS A 220 -11.28 23.10 12.78
CA LYS A 220 -11.53 21.65 12.82
C LYS A 220 -12.98 21.33 12.48
N LEU A 221 -13.94 22.09 12.99
CA LEU A 221 -15.38 21.90 12.69
C LEU A 221 -15.68 22.10 11.20
N GLU A 222 -15.05 23.07 10.54
CA GLU A 222 -15.17 23.29 9.10
C GLU A 222 -14.78 22.01 8.31
N LYS A 223 -13.63 21.41 8.69
CA LYS A 223 -13.14 20.16 8.06
C LYS A 223 -14.03 18.97 8.38
N TYR A 224 -14.46 18.83 9.64
CA TYR A 224 -15.21 17.65 10.11
C TYR A 224 -16.64 17.63 9.59
N TYR A 225 -17.28 18.78 9.45
CA TYR A 225 -18.69 18.88 9.06
C TYR A 225 -18.91 19.45 7.65
N LYS A 226 -17.82 19.77 6.93
CA LYS A 226 -17.87 20.36 5.58
C LYS A 226 -18.71 21.63 5.53
N VAL A 227 -18.53 22.51 6.50
CA VAL A 227 -19.21 23.80 6.58
C VAL A 227 -18.19 24.92 6.53
N LYS A 228 -18.59 26.11 6.06
CA LYS A 228 -17.78 27.32 6.15
C LYS A 228 -18.18 28.10 7.40
N ILE A 229 -17.23 28.51 8.24
CA ILE A 229 -17.50 29.30 9.45
C ILE A 229 -16.92 30.69 9.30
N VAL A 230 -17.78 31.67 9.31
CA VAL A 230 -17.43 33.09 9.22
C VAL A 230 -17.58 33.72 10.60
N VAL A 231 -16.50 34.25 11.15
CA VAL A 231 -16.50 34.93 12.44
C VAL A 231 -16.65 36.41 12.20
N GLU A 232 -17.81 36.96 12.54
CA GLU A 232 -18.10 38.41 12.45
C GLU A 232 -17.60 39.19 13.69
N ASN A 233 -17.55 38.51 14.85
CA ASN A 233 -17.08 39.08 16.10
C ASN A 233 -15.70 38.52 16.51
N PRO A 234 -14.58 39.19 16.27
CA PRO A 234 -13.25 38.67 16.60
C PRO A 234 -13.02 38.37 18.09
N LYS A 235 -13.82 38.98 19.01
CA LYS A 235 -13.66 38.74 20.44
C LYS A 235 -13.87 37.30 20.86
N VAL A 236 -14.73 36.54 20.13
CA VAL A 236 -14.99 35.12 20.40
C VAL A 236 -13.77 34.23 20.16
N LEU A 237 -12.82 34.66 19.34
CA LEU A 237 -11.60 33.92 19.05
C LEU A 237 -10.68 33.74 20.26
N ASN A 238 -10.88 34.53 21.32
CA ASN A 238 -10.12 34.45 22.57
C ASN A 238 -10.66 33.32 23.49
N TYR A 239 -11.80 32.72 23.17
CA TYR A 239 -12.34 31.64 23.98
C TYR A 239 -11.48 30.38 23.85
N ARG A 240 -11.51 29.56 24.89
CA ARG A 240 -10.91 28.25 24.93
C ARG A 240 -11.98 27.23 25.29
N CYS A 241 -12.01 26.12 24.59
CA CYS A 241 -13.11 25.18 24.71
C CYS A 241 -12.58 23.80 25.09
N THR A 242 -13.26 23.17 26.03
CA THR A 242 -13.08 21.77 26.39
C THR A 242 -14.39 21.03 26.19
N GLY A 243 -14.35 19.90 25.51
CA GLY A 243 -15.55 19.07 25.26
C GLY A 243 -15.28 17.86 24.39
N LYS A 244 -16.23 16.90 24.45
CA LYS A 244 -16.19 15.68 23.65
C LYS A 244 -17.51 15.55 22.91
N PHE A 245 -17.46 15.45 21.59
CA PHE A 245 -18.63 15.45 20.72
C PHE A 245 -18.57 14.24 19.79
N LYS A 246 -19.70 13.57 19.63
CA LYS A 246 -19.80 12.52 18.62
C LYS A 246 -20.01 13.15 17.25
N ASP A 247 -19.40 12.56 16.24
CA ASP A 247 -19.54 12.99 14.84
C ASP A 247 -21.02 13.12 14.41
N GLN A 248 -21.83 12.15 14.82
CA GLN A 248 -23.26 12.10 14.51
C GLN A 248 -24.09 13.22 15.16
N ASP A 249 -23.56 13.93 16.16
CA ASP A 249 -24.30 15.00 16.86
C ASP A 249 -24.47 16.24 15.97
N GLY A 250 -23.59 16.42 14.99
CA GLY A 250 -23.60 17.54 14.05
C GLY A 250 -23.03 18.84 14.61
N VAL A 251 -22.64 19.74 13.72
CA VAL A 251 -21.99 21.01 14.09
C VAL A 251 -22.88 21.92 14.93
N GLU A 252 -24.20 21.92 14.67
CA GLU A 252 -25.15 22.74 15.41
C GLU A 252 -25.21 22.33 16.89
N HIS A 253 -25.18 21.05 17.19
CA HIS A 253 -25.13 20.54 18.55
C HIS A 253 -23.85 20.99 19.26
N VAL A 254 -22.70 20.89 18.59
CA VAL A 254 -21.41 21.33 19.12
C VAL A 254 -21.47 22.82 19.49
N LEU A 255 -21.93 23.67 18.58
CA LEU A 255 -22.06 25.10 18.82
C LEU A 255 -23.03 25.44 19.95
N LYS A 256 -24.19 24.76 20.04
CA LYS A 256 -25.13 24.92 21.15
C LYS A 256 -24.55 24.56 22.51
N VAL A 257 -23.70 23.52 22.56
CA VAL A 257 -23.04 23.14 23.81
C VAL A 257 -22.03 24.19 24.21
N ILE A 258 -21.17 24.64 23.29
CA ILE A 258 -20.15 25.66 23.56
C ILE A 258 -20.80 26.99 23.96
N GLN A 259 -21.96 27.33 23.39
CA GLN A 259 -22.71 28.54 23.70
C GLN A 259 -23.20 28.60 25.15
N LYS A 260 -23.27 27.46 25.87
CA LYS A 260 -23.66 27.47 27.29
C LYS A 260 -22.57 28.10 28.18
N ASP A 261 -21.32 27.96 27.79
CA ASP A 261 -20.17 28.41 28.56
C ASP A 261 -19.59 29.73 28.02
N HIS A 262 -19.91 30.08 26.76
CA HIS A 262 -19.37 31.25 26.07
C HIS A 262 -20.47 32.07 25.39
N SER A 263 -20.45 33.37 25.58
CA SER A 263 -21.47 34.29 25.03
C SER A 263 -21.16 34.64 23.58
N PHE A 264 -21.82 33.96 22.64
CA PHE A 264 -21.88 34.33 21.23
C PHE A 264 -23.23 33.92 20.62
N ILE A 265 -23.59 34.50 19.49
CA ILE A 265 -24.76 34.13 18.71
C ILE A 265 -24.28 33.53 17.40
N TYR A 266 -24.94 32.53 16.87
CA TYR A 266 -24.64 32.03 15.54
C TYR A 266 -25.91 31.93 14.70
N SER A 267 -25.74 32.03 13.39
CA SER A 267 -26.81 31.77 12.41
C SER A 267 -26.29 30.83 11.32
N ILE A 268 -27.14 30.00 10.79
CA ILE A 268 -26.81 29.02 9.74
C ILE A 268 -27.47 29.51 8.46
N SER A 269 -26.75 29.44 7.31
CA SER A 269 -27.33 29.76 5.99
C SER A 269 -28.49 28.85 5.66
N ALA A 270 -29.37 29.29 4.78
CA ALA A 270 -30.53 28.49 4.32
C ALA A 270 -30.08 27.17 3.66
N GLU A 271 -28.91 27.16 3.02
CA GLU A 271 -28.31 26.01 2.35
C GLU A 271 -27.53 25.11 3.33
N LYS A 272 -27.42 25.50 4.59
CA LYS A 272 -26.67 24.80 5.67
C LYS A 272 -25.19 24.54 5.37
N ASP A 273 -24.60 25.29 4.47
CA ASP A 273 -23.19 25.21 4.07
C ASP A 273 -22.30 26.22 4.79
N SER A 274 -22.90 27.24 5.39
CA SER A 274 -22.20 28.34 6.04
C SER A 274 -22.80 28.69 7.41
N ILE A 275 -21.93 29.01 8.37
CA ILE A 275 -22.26 29.39 9.74
C ILE A 275 -21.62 30.73 10.04
N PHE A 276 -22.39 31.67 10.54
CA PHE A 276 -21.94 33.02 10.93
C PHE A 276 -21.96 33.13 12.45
N ILE A 277 -20.80 33.46 13.05
CA ILE A 277 -20.62 33.64 14.50
C ILE A 277 -20.51 35.13 14.81
N LYS A 278 -21.45 35.62 15.63
CA LYS A 278 -21.63 37.06 16.00
C LYS A 278 -21.28 37.32 17.44
#